data_2ea22b051e09ef3e05fb7fc83afd145a
#
_entry.id   2ea22b051e09ef3e05fb7fc83afd145a
#
_cell.length_a   1.000
_cell.length_b   1.000
_cell.length_c   1.000
_cell.angle_alpha   90.00
_cell.angle_beta   90.00
_cell.angle_gamma   90.00
#
_symmetry.space_group_name_H-M   'P 1'
#
loop_
_entity.id
_entity.type
_entity.pdbx_description
1 polymer ?
#
loop_
_entity_poly.entity_id
_entity_poly.type
_entity_poly.pdbx_seq_one_letter_code
_entity_poly.pdbx_strand_id
1 'polypeptide(L)'
;YTLCIYLLKMREYYRWEHAMGFDDRIENDNIGKWLTDRESLWETLEESQFRKLSIGDKEFEPFDIDAINDVLQPENLVYSAGYILRGKPHFFLADIDQVHEHDEYRIIVSGREYARELSAPPALSQGGTIFIRSESLRRTVWEKVEESLWNTQQSPLVRAIACYDFKNNLQQSLALMCDREIDTLVAHEVGEITAGKQLGESWQEMISAADHPPLELMLRSIRDNLADCIMTIPDIIENLEPARLHFYIANIGNMRKALFPALREAYDCWLEDNSTAHLQQVADKGKDHWLSVAKNLQDMFQKEGKIKKQAFQEFIESQAY
;
A
#
# COMPACT_ATOMS: atom_id res chain seq x y z
N TYR A 1 -7.89 -9.66 10.95
CA TYR A 1 -9.10 -9.36 10.16
C TYR A 1 -10.35 -9.71 10.96
N THR A 2 -11.45 -8.97 10.78
CA THR A 2 -12.77 -9.47 11.17
C THR A 2 -13.17 -10.61 10.23
N LEU A 3 -14.11 -11.48 10.66
CA LEU A 3 -14.60 -12.57 9.81
C LEU A 3 -15.09 -12.07 8.44
N CYS A 4 -15.84 -10.97 8.42
CA CYS A 4 -16.32 -10.39 7.15
C CYS A 4 -15.18 -10.00 6.20
N ILE A 5 -14.16 -9.31 6.71
CA ILE A 5 -12.99 -8.91 5.90
C ILE A 5 -12.23 -10.15 5.42
N TYR A 6 -12.09 -11.16 6.26
CA TYR A 6 -11.47 -12.42 5.88
C TYR A 6 -12.21 -13.08 4.72
N LEU A 7 -13.53 -13.24 4.82
CA LEU A 7 -14.35 -13.87 3.78
C LEU A 7 -14.31 -13.08 2.46
N LEU A 8 -14.29 -11.73 2.50
CA LEU A 8 -14.13 -10.91 1.30
C LEU A 8 -12.76 -11.15 0.64
N LYS A 9 -11.69 -11.22 1.42
CA LYS A 9 -10.35 -11.52 0.88
C LYS A 9 -10.25 -12.93 0.32
N MET A 10 -10.89 -13.91 0.97
CA MET A 10 -10.94 -15.28 0.45
C MET A 10 -11.74 -15.38 -0.84
N ARG A 11 -12.82 -14.60 -0.98
CA ARG A 11 -13.58 -14.49 -2.24
C ARG A 11 -12.69 -13.99 -3.37
N GLU A 12 -11.93 -12.93 -3.15
CA GLU A 12 -11.03 -12.37 -4.16
C GLU A 12 -9.83 -13.28 -4.44
N TYR A 13 -9.35 -14.00 -3.43
CA TYR A 13 -8.30 -15.01 -3.62
C TYR A 13 -8.80 -16.20 -4.46
N TYR A 14 -10.06 -16.64 -4.23
CA TYR A 14 -10.73 -17.65 -5.06
C TYR A 14 -10.82 -17.19 -6.53
N ARG A 15 -11.27 -15.96 -6.77
CA ARG A 15 -11.33 -15.39 -8.14
C ARG A 15 -9.98 -15.40 -8.82
N TRP A 16 -8.94 -14.94 -8.12
CA TRP A 16 -7.60 -14.93 -8.64
C TRP A 16 -7.10 -16.33 -8.99
N GLU A 17 -7.25 -17.29 -8.09
CA GLU A 17 -6.78 -18.67 -8.31
C GLU A 17 -7.50 -19.37 -9.48
N HIS A 18 -8.77 -19.02 -9.73
CA HIS A 18 -9.58 -19.58 -10.81
C HIS A 18 -9.61 -18.70 -12.07
N ALA A 19 -8.81 -17.63 -12.13
CA ALA A 19 -8.76 -16.68 -13.24
C ALA A 19 -10.15 -16.11 -13.62
N MET A 20 -11.01 -15.85 -12.62
CA MET A 20 -12.36 -15.31 -12.80
C MET A 20 -12.35 -13.79 -12.91
N GLY A 21 -13.29 -13.24 -13.68
CA GLY A 21 -13.56 -11.81 -13.72
C GLY A 21 -14.16 -11.28 -12.41
N PHE A 22 -14.07 -9.97 -12.18
CA PHE A 22 -14.62 -9.36 -10.95
C PHE A 22 -16.15 -9.38 -10.90
N ASP A 23 -16.80 -9.36 -12.07
CA ASP A 23 -18.25 -9.45 -12.25
C ASP A 23 -18.76 -10.89 -12.41
N ASP A 24 -17.87 -11.89 -12.45
CA ASP A 24 -18.26 -13.28 -12.54
C ASP A 24 -18.97 -13.73 -11.25
N ARG A 25 -20.06 -14.47 -11.44
CA ARG A 25 -20.78 -15.04 -10.31
C ARG A 25 -20.05 -16.26 -9.75
N ILE A 26 -19.83 -16.25 -8.45
CA ILE A 26 -19.28 -17.39 -7.71
C ILE A 26 -20.44 -18.18 -7.10
N GLU A 27 -20.50 -19.49 -7.37
CA GLU A 27 -21.46 -20.38 -6.75
C GLU A 27 -21.05 -20.69 -5.30
N ASN A 28 -21.97 -20.51 -4.36
CA ASN A 28 -21.70 -20.63 -2.92
C ASN A 28 -21.13 -21.99 -2.51
N ASP A 29 -21.61 -23.07 -3.12
CA ASP A 29 -21.14 -24.42 -2.80
C ASP A 29 -19.67 -24.62 -3.24
N ASN A 30 -19.29 -24.05 -4.37
CA ASN A 30 -17.92 -24.14 -4.88
C ASN A 30 -16.94 -23.41 -3.98
N ILE A 31 -17.24 -22.15 -3.63
CA ILE A 31 -16.35 -21.36 -2.75
C ILE A 31 -16.32 -21.94 -1.34
N GLY A 32 -17.45 -22.46 -0.83
CA GLY A 32 -17.52 -23.05 0.49
C GLY A 32 -16.62 -24.28 0.62
N LYS A 33 -16.69 -25.20 -0.34
CA LYS A 33 -15.82 -26.38 -0.40
C LYS A 33 -14.35 -25.98 -0.54
N TRP A 34 -14.03 -25.10 -1.50
CA TRP A 34 -12.68 -24.61 -1.72
C TRP A 34 -12.09 -23.97 -0.45
N LEU A 35 -12.87 -23.15 0.28
CA LEU A 35 -12.43 -22.52 1.51
C LEU A 35 -12.07 -23.56 2.58
N THR A 36 -12.93 -24.57 2.78
CA THR A 36 -12.66 -25.66 3.72
C THR A 36 -11.39 -26.43 3.36
N ASP A 37 -11.23 -26.79 2.08
CA ASP A 37 -10.03 -27.50 1.61
C ASP A 37 -8.77 -26.64 1.80
N ARG A 38 -8.87 -25.32 1.56
CA ARG A 38 -7.76 -24.37 1.71
C ARG A 38 -7.36 -24.17 3.18
N GLU A 39 -8.33 -24.01 4.08
CA GLU A 39 -8.09 -23.89 5.52
C GLU A 39 -7.44 -25.15 6.07
N SER A 40 -7.93 -26.33 5.69
CA SER A 40 -7.33 -27.60 6.08
C SER A 40 -5.88 -27.75 5.59
N LEU A 41 -5.59 -27.34 4.36
CA LEU A 41 -4.21 -27.30 3.85
C LEU A 41 -3.33 -26.35 4.69
N TRP A 42 -3.80 -25.15 4.99
CA TRP A 42 -3.05 -24.18 5.77
C TRP A 42 -2.77 -24.65 7.19
N GLU A 43 -3.70 -25.31 7.85
CA GLU A 43 -3.46 -25.95 9.16
C GLU A 43 -2.29 -26.93 9.11
N THR A 44 -2.17 -27.71 8.04
CA THR A 44 -1.03 -28.65 7.88
C THR A 44 0.31 -27.97 7.64
N LEU A 45 0.29 -26.71 7.16
CA LEU A 45 1.50 -25.96 6.81
C LEU A 45 1.90 -24.95 7.90
N GLU A 46 1.06 -24.68 8.90
CA GLU A 46 1.26 -23.60 9.87
C GLU A 46 2.60 -23.68 10.61
N GLU A 47 3.03 -24.88 10.98
CA GLU A 47 4.32 -25.11 11.66
C GLU A 47 5.45 -25.49 10.70
N SER A 48 5.20 -25.50 9.39
CA SER A 48 6.19 -25.91 8.40
C SER A 48 7.19 -24.78 8.15
N GLN A 49 8.46 -25.16 8.02
CA GLN A 49 9.50 -24.22 7.60
C GLN A 49 9.40 -23.94 6.10
N PHE A 50 9.82 -22.75 5.69
CA PHE A 50 9.95 -22.42 4.27
C PHE A 50 10.94 -23.39 3.62
N ARG A 51 10.57 -23.86 2.43
CA ARG A 51 11.40 -24.75 1.63
C ARG A 51 12.18 -23.96 0.61
N LYS A 52 13.30 -24.52 0.18
CA LYS A 52 14.02 -24.01 -0.98
C LYS A 52 13.14 -24.00 -2.23
N LEU A 53 13.36 -23.00 -3.07
CA LEU A 53 12.70 -22.87 -4.35
C LEU A 53 13.58 -23.49 -5.43
N SER A 54 13.02 -24.46 -6.18
CA SER A 54 13.71 -25.06 -7.32
C SER A 54 13.33 -24.29 -8.58
N ILE A 55 14.32 -23.67 -9.24
CA ILE A 55 14.16 -22.93 -10.49
C ILE A 55 15.16 -23.49 -11.50
N GLY A 56 14.66 -24.18 -12.51
CA GLY A 56 15.51 -24.98 -13.40
C GLY A 56 16.27 -26.04 -12.62
N ASP A 57 17.60 -26.07 -12.79
CA ASP A 57 18.51 -27.01 -12.10
C ASP A 57 19.11 -26.45 -10.80
N LYS A 58 18.65 -25.28 -10.34
CA LYS A 58 19.17 -24.58 -9.16
C LYS A 58 18.17 -24.55 -8.02
N GLU A 59 18.68 -24.52 -6.79
CA GLU A 59 17.89 -24.34 -5.56
C GLU A 59 18.29 -23.03 -4.87
N PHE A 60 17.28 -22.29 -4.41
CA PHE A 60 17.44 -20.98 -3.76
C PHE A 60 16.74 -20.98 -2.40
N GLU A 61 17.31 -20.27 -1.44
CA GLU A 61 16.58 -19.90 -0.23
C GLU A 61 15.47 -18.90 -0.59
N PRO A 62 14.25 -19.00 -0.01
CA PRO A 62 13.10 -18.17 -0.42
C PRO A 62 13.30 -16.66 -0.30
N PHE A 63 14.23 -16.23 0.54
CA PHE A 63 14.53 -14.82 0.78
C PHE A 63 15.81 -14.33 0.06
N ASP A 64 16.42 -15.17 -0.75
CA ASP A 64 17.55 -14.78 -1.62
C ASP A 64 17.01 -14.18 -2.94
N ILE A 65 16.37 -13.01 -2.79
CA ILE A 65 15.59 -12.36 -3.84
C ILE A 65 16.45 -12.01 -5.04
N ASP A 66 17.63 -11.48 -4.80
CA ASP A 66 18.55 -11.06 -5.88
C ASP A 66 18.97 -12.25 -6.73
N ALA A 67 19.43 -13.34 -6.11
CA ALA A 67 19.83 -14.54 -6.82
C ALA A 67 18.66 -15.22 -7.57
N ILE A 68 17.44 -15.15 -7.02
CA ILE A 68 16.23 -15.64 -7.68
C ILE A 68 15.92 -14.79 -8.90
N ASN A 69 15.94 -13.47 -8.76
CA ASN A 69 15.63 -12.54 -9.84
C ASN A 69 16.68 -12.52 -10.95
N ASP A 70 17.95 -12.80 -10.65
CA ASP A 70 19.00 -12.99 -11.67
C ASP A 70 18.64 -14.11 -12.68
N VAL A 71 17.88 -15.11 -12.23
CA VAL A 71 17.43 -16.22 -13.09
C VAL A 71 16.06 -15.92 -13.72
N LEU A 72 15.17 -15.24 -13.01
CA LEU A 72 13.79 -15.02 -13.45
C LEU A 72 13.63 -13.83 -14.41
N GLN A 73 14.39 -12.74 -14.23
CA GLN A 73 14.25 -11.56 -15.07
C GLN A 73 14.54 -11.77 -16.56
N PRO A 74 15.53 -12.63 -16.96
CA PRO A 74 15.70 -12.98 -18.36
C PRO A 74 14.46 -13.65 -19.00
N GLU A 75 13.63 -14.31 -18.16
CA GLU A 75 12.35 -14.94 -18.56
C GLU A 75 11.17 -13.99 -18.40
N ASN A 76 11.41 -12.68 -18.21
CA ASN A 76 10.40 -11.64 -17.98
C ASN A 76 9.55 -11.87 -16.72
N LEU A 77 10.11 -12.48 -15.68
CA LEU A 77 9.47 -12.75 -14.40
C LEU A 77 10.16 -11.99 -13.28
N VAL A 78 9.39 -11.64 -12.25
CA VAL A 78 9.90 -11.04 -11.02
C VAL A 78 9.35 -11.76 -9.79
N TYR A 79 10.24 -11.96 -8.82
CA TYR A 79 9.91 -12.50 -7.51
C TYR A 79 10.27 -11.50 -6.42
N SER A 80 9.45 -11.40 -5.41
CA SER A 80 9.75 -10.69 -4.17
C SER A 80 9.23 -11.50 -2.99
N ALA A 81 10.02 -11.55 -1.92
CA ALA A 81 9.63 -12.15 -0.65
C ALA A 81 10.28 -11.42 0.51
N GLY A 82 9.62 -11.41 1.66
CA GLY A 82 10.12 -10.73 2.85
C GLY A 82 9.13 -10.79 4.00
N TYR A 83 9.35 -9.93 4.97
CA TYR A 83 8.47 -9.79 6.11
C TYR A 83 7.88 -8.38 6.12
N ILE A 84 6.57 -8.30 6.13
CA ILE A 84 5.82 -7.07 6.34
C ILE A 84 5.49 -6.89 7.82
N LEU A 85 4.66 -5.91 8.11
CA LEU A 85 4.19 -5.55 9.45
C LEU A 85 3.97 -6.79 10.34
N ARG A 86 4.57 -6.80 11.54
CA ARG A 86 4.48 -7.87 12.55
C ARG A 86 5.07 -9.21 12.11
N GLY A 87 6.10 -9.17 11.27
CA GLY A 87 6.79 -10.39 10.85
C GLY A 87 5.96 -11.34 10.00
N LYS A 88 4.88 -10.85 9.36
CA LYS A 88 4.11 -11.66 8.42
C LYS A 88 4.89 -11.81 7.12
N PRO A 89 5.08 -13.03 6.62
CA PRO A 89 5.72 -13.22 5.33
C PRO A 89 4.83 -12.65 4.23
N HIS A 90 5.45 -12.00 3.25
CA HIS A 90 4.84 -11.67 1.99
C HIS A 90 5.66 -12.28 0.86
N PHE A 91 5.03 -12.57 -0.25
CA PHE A 91 5.70 -13.02 -1.45
C PHE A 91 4.80 -12.84 -2.67
N PHE A 92 5.40 -12.65 -3.83
CA PHE A 92 4.72 -12.80 -5.11
C PHE A 92 5.69 -13.23 -6.21
N LEU A 93 5.15 -13.85 -7.23
CA LEU A 93 5.80 -14.14 -8.51
C LEU A 93 4.88 -13.63 -9.61
N ALA A 94 5.41 -12.80 -10.52
CA ALA A 94 4.60 -12.17 -11.55
C ALA A 94 5.39 -11.93 -12.85
N ASP A 95 4.66 -11.65 -13.94
CA ASP A 95 5.24 -11.08 -15.16
C ASP A 95 5.79 -9.67 -14.88
N ILE A 96 6.82 -9.27 -15.64
CA ILE A 96 7.31 -7.90 -15.67
C ILE A 96 6.63 -7.20 -16.87
N ASP A 97 5.83 -6.16 -16.58
CA ASP A 97 5.23 -5.33 -17.63
C ASP A 97 6.16 -4.17 -18.01
N GLN A 98 6.74 -3.49 -17.00
CA GLN A 98 7.61 -2.34 -17.22
C GLN A 98 8.73 -2.30 -16.17
N VAL A 99 9.89 -1.74 -16.57
CA VAL A 99 11.02 -1.47 -15.68
C VAL A 99 11.50 -0.06 -15.93
N HIS A 100 11.64 0.72 -14.87
CA HIS A 100 12.21 2.07 -14.89
C HIS A 100 13.40 2.14 -13.94
N GLU A 101 14.58 2.40 -14.49
CA GLU A 101 15.80 2.55 -13.71
C GLU A 101 16.01 4.02 -13.34
N HIS A 102 16.29 4.28 -12.07
CA HIS A 102 16.68 5.58 -11.54
C HIS A 102 18.00 5.43 -10.76
N ASP A 103 18.71 6.53 -10.53
CA ASP A 103 20.02 6.49 -9.85
C ASP A 103 19.93 5.92 -8.43
N GLU A 104 18.81 6.10 -7.74
CA GLU A 104 18.66 5.76 -6.33
C GLU A 104 17.68 4.62 -6.06
N TYR A 105 16.86 4.25 -7.03
CA TYR A 105 15.86 3.19 -6.93
C TYR A 105 15.49 2.66 -8.31
N ARG A 106 14.85 1.52 -8.32
CA ARG A 106 14.31 0.89 -9.53
C ARG A 106 12.80 0.69 -9.34
N ILE A 107 12.02 0.91 -10.39
CA ILE A 107 10.58 0.63 -10.38
C ILE A 107 10.32 -0.57 -11.29
N ILE A 108 9.63 -1.58 -10.78
CA ILE A 108 9.11 -2.70 -11.55
C ILE A 108 7.59 -2.68 -11.46
N VAL A 109 6.93 -2.47 -12.59
CA VAL A 109 5.48 -2.66 -12.71
C VAL A 109 5.27 -4.11 -13.13
N SER A 110 4.63 -4.88 -12.27
CA SER A 110 4.35 -6.30 -12.52
C SER A 110 2.94 -6.48 -13.09
N GLY A 111 2.80 -7.43 -13.99
CA GLY A 111 1.55 -7.81 -14.60
C GLY A 111 0.81 -8.90 -13.84
N ARG A 112 0.54 -10.02 -14.53
CA ARG A 112 -0.14 -11.19 -13.96
C ARG A 112 0.67 -11.82 -12.84
N GLU A 113 0.02 -12.11 -11.72
CA GLU A 113 0.62 -12.82 -10.58
C GLU A 113 0.37 -14.33 -10.69
N TYR A 114 1.43 -15.12 -10.58
CA TYR A 114 1.40 -16.60 -10.59
C TYR A 114 1.37 -17.19 -9.19
N ALA A 115 1.93 -16.45 -8.23
CA ALA A 115 1.89 -16.78 -6.81
C ALA A 115 1.83 -15.49 -6.01
N ARG A 116 1.09 -15.50 -4.92
CA ARG A 116 0.97 -14.34 -4.03
C ARG A 116 0.47 -14.70 -2.64
N GLU A 117 0.74 -13.85 -1.69
CA GLU A 117 0.11 -13.89 -0.37
C GLU A 117 -1.33 -13.34 -0.42
N LEU A 118 -2.10 -13.63 0.65
CA LEU A 118 -3.51 -13.20 0.74
C LEU A 118 -3.69 -11.68 0.81
N SER A 119 -2.77 -10.96 1.45
CA SER A 119 -2.86 -9.50 1.59
C SER A 119 -2.65 -8.77 0.27
N ALA A 120 -1.66 -9.19 -0.49
CA ALA A 120 -1.29 -8.68 -1.81
C ALA A 120 -1.41 -7.15 -1.92
N PRO A 121 -0.55 -6.37 -1.21
CA PRO A 121 -0.56 -4.92 -1.33
C PRO A 121 -0.26 -4.49 -2.77
N PRO A 122 -0.89 -3.41 -3.28
CA PRO A 122 -0.71 -2.97 -4.67
C PRO A 122 0.67 -2.37 -4.94
N ALA A 123 1.37 -1.92 -3.89
CA ALA A 123 2.74 -1.43 -3.98
C ALA A 123 3.54 -1.83 -2.74
N LEU A 124 4.84 -1.94 -2.90
CA LEU A 124 5.80 -2.13 -1.81
C LEU A 124 7.20 -1.77 -2.29
N SER A 125 8.06 -1.32 -1.37
CA SER A 125 9.47 -1.09 -1.64
C SER A 125 10.36 -2.06 -0.86
N GLN A 126 11.38 -2.64 -1.51
CA GLN A 126 12.33 -3.56 -0.92
C GLN A 126 13.68 -3.50 -1.64
N GLY A 127 14.77 -3.39 -0.89
CA GLY A 127 16.13 -3.46 -1.45
C GLY A 127 16.42 -2.42 -2.54
N GLY A 128 15.81 -1.23 -2.46
CA GLY A 128 15.93 -0.19 -3.49
C GLY A 128 15.05 -0.42 -4.72
N THR A 129 14.23 -1.47 -4.75
CA THR A 129 13.24 -1.71 -5.80
C THR A 129 11.83 -1.39 -5.29
N ILE A 130 11.10 -0.58 -6.04
CA ILE A 130 9.68 -0.32 -5.89
C ILE A 130 8.93 -1.30 -6.80
N PHE A 131 8.04 -2.09 -6.22
CA PHE A 131 7.18 -3.00 -6.96
C PHE A 131 5.76 -2.42 -7.00
N ILE A 132 5.25 -2.19 -8.20
CA ILE A 132 3.84 -1.88 -8.44
C ILE A 132 3.17 -3.12 -9.00
N ARG A 133 2.23 -3.67 -8.26
CA ARG A 133 1.57 -4.94 -8.55
C ARG A 133 0.23 -4.68 -9.23
N SER A 134 0.22 -4.60 -10.57
CA SER A 134 -0.95 -4.18 -11.36
C SER A 134 -2.18 -5.05 -11.12
N GLU A 135 -2.01 -6.38 -11.01
CA GLU A 135 -3.13 -7.28 -10.72
C GLU A 135 -3.70 -7.06 -9.31
N SER A 136 -2.82 -6.88 -8.33
CA SER A 136 -3.22 -6.55 -6.95
C SER A 136 -3.85 -5.16 -6.84
N LEU A 137 -3.34 -4.17 -7.61
CA LEU A 137 -3.96 -2.83 -7.70
C LEU A 137 -5.37 -2.92 -8.27
N ARG A 138 -5.54 -3.67 -9.37
CA ARG A 138 -6.84 -3.85 -10.01
C ARG A 138 -7.87 -4.45 -9.05
N ARG A 139 -7.47 -5.44 -8.26
CA ARG A 139 -8.31 -5.99 -7.19
C ARG A 139 -8.65 -4.94 -6.13
N THR A 140 -7.67 -4.17 -5.68
CA THR A 140 -7.87 -3.13 -4.66
C THR A 140 -8.83 -2.06 -5.15
N VAL A 141 -8.70 -1.61 -6.40
CA VAL A 141 -9.63 -0.66 -7.02
C VAL A 141 -11.04 -1.26 -7.11
N TRP A 142 -11.17 -2.52 -7.52
CA TRP A 142 -12.46 -3.21 -7.56
C TRP A 142 -13.14 -3.30 -6.18
N GLU A 143 -12.40 -3.69 -5.13
CA GLU A 143 -12.91 -3.71 -3.76
C GLU A 143 -13.48 -2.33 -3.36
N LYS A 144 -12.82 -1.23 -3.79
CA LYS A 144 -13.28 0.15 -3.57
C LYS A 144 -14.52 0.51 -4.40
N VAL A 145 -14.60 0.03 -5.61
CA VAL A 145 -15.82 0.20 -6.44
C VAL A 145 -17.00 -0.49 -5.76
N GLU A 146 -16.85 -1.74 -5.32
CA GLU A 146 -17.90 -2.45 -4.55
C GLU A 146 -18.27 -1.70 -3.27
N GLU A 147 -17.29 -1.20 -2.50
CA GLU A 147 -17.53 -0.40 -1.30
C GLU A 147 -18.39 0.84 -1.60
N SER A 148 -18.14 1.50 -2.75
CA SER A 148 -18.88 2.69 -3.15
C SER A 148 -20.36 2.43 -3.45
N LEU A 149 -20.71 1.21 -3.90
CA LEU A 149 -22.09 0.84 -4.21
C LEU A 149 -23.00 0.81 -2.97
N TRP A 150 -22.42 0.62 -1.80
CA TRP A 150 -23.12 0.58 -0.52
C TRP A 150 -23.11 1.94 0.19
N ASN A 151 -22.37 2.92 -0.33
CA ASN A 151 -22.21 4.22 0.28
C ASN A 151 -23.07 5.26 -0.46
N THR A 152 -24.13 5.74 0.21
CA THR A 152 -25.05 6.76 -0.35
C THR A 152 -24.59 8.20 -0.10
N GLN A 153 -23.53 8.41 0.69
CA GLN A 153 -23.00 9.73 0.99
C GLN A 153 -22.03 10.21 -0.11
N GLN A 154 -21.97 11.53 -0.30
CA GLN A 154 -21.03 12.21 -1.20
C GLN A 154 -19.61 12.19 -0.61
N SER A 155 -19.05 10.98 -0.47
CA SER A 155 -17.68 10.79 0.02
C SER A 155 -16.63 10.99 -1.09
N PRO A 156 -15.35 11.21 -0.77
CA PRO A 156 -14.28 11.25 -1.77
C PRO A 156 -14.27 10.00 -2.67
N LEU A 157 -14.53 8.82 -2.10
CA LEU A 157 -14.59 7.57 -2.88
C LEU A 157 -15.71 7.60 -3.92
N VAL A 158 -16.91 8.01 -3.54
CA VAL A 158 -18.04 8.11 -4.47
C VAL A 158 -17.74 9.12 -5.58
N ARG A 159 -17.08 10.25 -5.26
CA ARG A 159 -16.64 11.23 -6.24
C ARG A 159 -15.60 10.67 -7.21
N ALA A 160 -14.62 9.92 -6.70
CA ALA A 160 -13.61 9.25 -7.54
C ALA A 160 -14.26 8.28 -8.53
N ILE A 161 -15.14 7.40 -8.05
CA ILE A 161 -15.83 6.41 -8.88
C ILE A 161 -16.74 7.08 -9.92
N ALA A 162 -17.39 8.20 -9.58
CA ALA A 162 -18.25 8.95 -10.48
C ALA A 162 -17.50 9.58 -11.68
N CYS A 163 -16.18 9.66 -11.64
CA CYS A 163 -15.37 10.11 -12.77
C CYS A 163 -15.22 9.05 -13.87
N TYR A 164 -15.71 7.83 -13.65
CA TYR A 164 -15.60 6.70 -14.59
C TYR A 164 -16.96 6.08 -14.87
N ASP A 165 -17.10 5.45 -16.05
CA ASP A 165 -18.35 4.77 -16.45
C ASP A 165 -18.37 3.29 -16.04
N PHE A 166 -18.24 3.02 -14.77
CA PHE A 166 -18.25 1.64 -14.23
C PHE A 166 -19.54 0.88 -14.55
N LYS A 167 -20.64 1.58 -14.75
CA LYS A 167 -21.95 0.98 -15.01
C LYS A 167 -22.03 0.30 -16.38
N ASN A 168 -21.44 0.92 -17.40
CA ASN A 168 -21.54 0.43 -18.78
C ASN A 168 -20.22 -0.16 -19.29
N ASN A 169 -19.08 0.26 -18.73
CA ASN A 169 -17.74 -0.07 -19.23
C ASN A 169 -16.82 -0.48 -18.08
N LEU A 170 -17.19 -1.52 -17.30
CA LEU A 170 -16.45 -1.96 -16.10
C LEU A 170 -14.95 -2.16 -16.36
N GLN A 171 -14.60 -2.98 -17.34
CA GLN A 171 -13.21 -3.37 -17.59
C GLN A 171 -12.34 -2.18 -18.03
N GLN A 172 -12.89 -1.32 -18.89
CA GLN A 172 -12.20 -0.11 -19.33
C GLN A 172 -12.05 0.92 -18.20
N SER A 173 -13.09 1.10 -17.38
CA SER A 173 -13.05 2.01 -16.23
C SER A 173 -12.05 1.56 -15.19
N LEU A 174 -11.97 0.24 -14.91
CA LEU A 174 -10.94 -0.33 -14.03
C LEU A 174 -9.53 -0.10 -14.58
N ALA A 175 -9.31 -0.36 -15.87
CA ALA A 175 -8.01 -0.14 -16.50
C ALA A 175 -7.57 1.32 -16.38
N LEU A 176 -8.43 2.26 -16.81
CA LEU A 176 -8.15 3.70 -16.74
C LEU A 176 -7.88 4.19 -15.30
N MET A 177 -8.64 3.68 -14.33
CA MET A 177 -8.44 4.06 -12.94
C MET A 177 -7.13 3.50 -12.40
N CYS A 178 -6.80 2.24 -12.72
CA CYS A 178 -5.53 1.63 -12.31
C CYS A 178 -4.33 2.35 -12.92
N ASP A 179 -4.37 2.68 -14.20
CA ASP A 179 -3.28 3.40 -14.87
C ASP A 179 -2.95 4.73 -14.17
N ARG A 180 -3.98 5.47 -13.74
CA ARG A 180 -3.80 6.71 -12.98
C ARG A 180 -3.27 6.50 -11.56
N GLU A 181 -3.67 5.41 -10.92
CA GLU A 181 -3.24 5.11 -9.55
C GLU A 181 -1.80 4.58 -9.48
N ILE A 182 -1.26 4.03 -10.56
CA ILE A 182 0.16 3.66 -10.64
C ILE A 182 1.04 4.87 -10.31
N ASP A 183 0.77 6.03 -10.90
CA ASP A 183 1.54 7.25 -10.66
C ASP A 183 1.45 7.69 -9.19
N THR A 184 0.26 7.59 -8.58
CA THR A 184 0.07 7.90 -7.15
C THR A 184 0.86 6.96 -6.25
N LEU A 185 0.84 5.66 -6.55
CA LEU A 185 1.59 4.66 -5.80
C LEU A 185 3.11 4.86 -5.94
N VAL A 186 3.58 5.12 -7.16
CA VAL A 186 5.00 5.42 -7.41
C VAL A 186 5.42 6.66 -6.63
N ALA A 187 4.66 7.75 -6.69
CA ALA A 187 4.97 8.97 -5.95
C ALA A 187 5.02 8.72 -4.43
N HIS A 188 4.09 7.90 -3.90
CA HIS A 188 4.09 7.53 -2.48
C HIS A 188 5.33 6.72 -2.09
N GLU A 189 5.68 5.67 -2.82
CA GLU A 189 6.84 4.83 -2.53
C GLU A 189 8.17 5.60 -2.66
N VAL A 190 8.30 6.46 -3.67
CA VAL A 190 9.45 7.38 -3.80
C VAL A 190 9.50 8.37 -2.63
N GLY A 191 8.34 8.86 -2.22
CA GLY A 191 8.19 9.69 -1.02
C GLY A 191 8.64 8.96 0.24
N GLU A 192 8.29 7.69 0.41
CA GLU A 192 8.74 6.86 1.56
C GLU A 192 10.27 6.67 1.56
N ILE A 193 10.88 6.39 0.40
CA ILE A 193 12.33 6.29 0.27
C ILE A 193 13.00 7.62 0.65
N THR A 194 12.47 8.74 0.16
CA THR A 194 12.99 10.08 0.43
C THR A 194 12.84 10.45 1.91
N ALA A 195 11.67 10.20 2.49
CA ALA A 195 11.41 10.40 3.92
C ALA A 195 12.33 9.51 4.76
N GLY A 196 12.48 8.24 4.39
CA GLY A 196 13.38 7.30 5.07
C GLY A 196 14.83 7.77 5.11
N LYS A 197 15.35 8.32 3.99
CA LYS A 197 16.70 8.91 3.93
C LYS A 197 16.84 10.14 4.85
N GLN A 198 15.81 11.00 4.90
CA GLN A 198 15.82 12.19 5.77
C GLN A 198 15.74 11.82 7.26
N LEU A 199 15.01 10.77 7.60
CA LEU A 199 14.84 10.30 8.97
C LEU A 199 16.02 9.43 9.46
N GLY A 200 16.69 8.72 8.55
CA GLY A 200 17.87 7.90 8.84
C GLY A 200 17.57 6.60 9.61
N GLU A 201 18.64 5.87 9.96
CA GLU A 201 18.57 4.55 10.59
C GLU A 201 17.89 4.58 11.96
N SER A 202 18.08 5.66 12.75
CA SER A 202 17.48 5.78 14.09
C SER A 202 15.94 5.76 14.06
N TRP A 203 15.33 6.20 12.96
CA TRP A 203 13.88 6.08 12.77
C TRP A 203 13.45 4.62 12.61
N GLN A 204 14.20 3.85 11.82
CA GLN A 204 13.93 2.44 11.60
C GLN A 204 14.15 1.61 12.86
N GLU A 205 15.19 1.92 13.64
CA GLU A 205 15.43 1.32 14.95
C GLU A 205 14.27 1.58 15.90
N MET A 206 13.77 2.83 15.94
CA MET A 206 12.63 3.22 16.77
C MET A 206 11.35 2.48 16.37
N ILE A 207 11.04 2.38 15.07
CA ILE A 207 9.89 1.59 14.60
C ILE A 207 10.05 0.12 15.01
N SER A 208 11.23 -0.46 14.84
CA SER A 208 11.51 -1.85 15.19
C SER A 208 11.42 -2.12 16.68
N ALA A 209 11.71 -1.11 17.52
CA ALA A 209 11.59 -1.17 18.97
C ALA A 209 10.14 -0.95 19.47
N ALA A 210 9.21 -0.57 18.60
CA ALA A 210 7.81 -0.37 18.93
C ALA A 210 7.08 -1.73 19.06
N ASP A 211 7.06 -2.27 20.25
CA ASP A 211 6.40 -3.55 20.60
C ASP A 211 4.87 -3.46 20.67
N HIS A 212 4.31 -2.24 20.53
CA HIS A 212 2.88 -1.97 20.63
C HIS A 212 2.28 -1.56 19.30
N PRO A 213 1.36 -2.39 18.72
CA PRO A 213 0.82 -2.17 17.37
C PRO A 213 0.22 -0.79 17.07
N PRO A 214 -0.58 -0.15 17.95
CA PRO A 214 -1.04 1.21 17.72
C PRO A 214 0.08 2.24 17.62
N LEU A 215 1.13 2.11 18.42
CA LEU A 215 2.26 3.05 18.38
C LEU A 215 3.09 2.85 17.11
N GLU A 216 3.36 1.60 16.72
CA GLU A 216 4.00 1.31 15.43
C GLU A 216 3.22 1.94 14.27
N LEU A 217 1.88 1.81 14.28
CA LEU A 217 1.02 2.41 13.28
C LEU A 217 1.11 3.95 13.28
N MET A 218 1.17 4.60 14.45
CA MET A 218 1.36 6.05 14.56
C MET A 218 2.69 6.50 13.96
N LEU A 219 3.80 5.83 14.32
CA LEU A 219 5.12 6.14 13.79
C LEU A 219 5.17 6.00 12.25
N ARG A 220 4.64 4.91 11.72
CA ARG A 220 4.52 4.73 10.26
C ARG A 220 3.66 5.82 9.63
N SER A 221 2.54 6.17 10.26
CA SER A 221 1.65 7.24 9.75
C SER A 221 2.35 8.61 9.67
N ILE A 222 3.26 8.92 10.59
CA ILE A 222 4.08 10.13 10.53
C ILE A 222 5.01 10.09 9.32
N ARG A 223 5.73 8.98 9.09
CA ARG A 223 6.59 8.81 7.93
C ARG A 223 5.79 8.92 6.63
N ASP A 224 4.64 8.26 6.56
CA ASP A 224 3.78 8.25 5.37
C ASP A 224 3.19 9.64 5.08
N ASN A 225 2.81 10.40 6.11
CA ASN A 225 2.37 11.79 5.95
C ASN A 225 3.52 12.68 5.47
N LEU A 226 4.74 12.48 5.98
CA LEU A 226 5.94 13.16 5.48
C LEU A 226 6.22 12.81 4.02
N ALA A 227 6.16 11.53 3.66
CA ALA A 227 6.32 11.04 2.30
C ALA A 227 5.34 11.69 1.32
N ASP A 228 4.07 11.75 1.71
CA ASP A 228 3.04 12.39 0.90
C ASP A 228 3.25 13.90 0.73
N CYS A 229 3.69 14.58 1.77
CA CYS A 229 4.02 16.02 1.67
C CYS A 229 5.25 16.26 0.78
N ILE A 230 6.20 15.30 0.72
CA ILE A 230 7.42 15.43 -0.10
C ILE A 230 7.11 15.14 -1.58
N MET A 231 6.31 14.12 -1.89
CA MET A 231 6.16 13.61 -3.25
C MET A 231 4.71 13.49 -3.70
N THR A 232 3.84 12.78 -2.97
CA THR A 232 2.50 12.41 -3.47
C THR A 232 1.60 13.61 -3.71
N ILE A 233 1.50 14.53 -2.73
CA ILE A 233 0.65 15.72 -2.86
C ILE A 233 1.20 16.67 -3.93
N PRO A 234 2.50 17.00 -3.97
CA PRO A 234 3.07 17.79 -5.08
C PRO A 234 2.81 17.17 -6.45
N ASP A 235 3.02 15.88 -6.63
CA ASP A 235 2.78 15.19 -7.89
C ASP A 235 1.29 15.22 -8.31
N ILE A 236 0.36 15.01 -7.38
CA ILE A 236 -1.08 15.15 -7.64
C ILE A 236 -1.44 16.59 -8.04
N ILE A 237 -0.79 17.62 -7.46
CA ILE A 237 -1.04 19.02 -7.80
C ILE A 237 -0.51 19.34 -9.20
N GLU A 238 0.70 18.88 -9.53
CA GLU A 238 1.34 19.12 -10.83
C GLU A 238 0.57 18.45 -11.97
N ASN A 239 0.08 17.22 -11.73
CA ASN A 239 -0.66 16.39 -12.68
C ASN A 239 -2.13 16.24 -12.25
N LEU A 240 -2.80 17.38 -11.98
CA LEU A 240 -4.11 17.38 -11.35
C LEU A 240 -5.20 16.74 -12.21
N GLU A 241 -5.64 15.58 -11.79
CA GLU A 241 -6.87 14.94 -12.24
C GLU A 241 -7.84 14.79 -11.06
N PRO A 242 -9.08 15.30 -11.14
CA PRO A 242 -10.05 15.23 -10.04
C PRO A 242 -10.26 13.80 -9.51
N ALA A 243 -10.34 12.81 -10.40
CA ALA A 243 -10.51 11.41 -10.03
C ALA A 243 -9.37 10.91 -9.12
N ARG A 244 -8.12 11.23 -9.48
CA ARG A 244 -6.92 10.87 -8.76
C ARG A 244 -6.88 11.50 -7.37
N LEU A 245 -7.14 12.81 -7.27
CA LEU A 245 -7.21 13.51 -5.98
C LEU A 245 -8.33 12.94 -5.08
N HIS A 246 -9.52 12.72 -5.63
CA HIS A 246 -10.62 12.11 -4.89
C HIS A 246 -10.24 10.73 -4.34
N PHE A 247 -9.62 9.88 -5.15
CA PHE A 247 -9.27 8.53 -4.77
C PHE A 247 -8.13 8.51 -3.73
N TYR A 248 -7.13 9.37 -3.89
CA TYR A 248 -6.06 9.55 -2.91
C TYR A 248 -6.65 9.89 -1.52
N ILE A 249 -7.50 10.93 -1.43
CA ILE A 249 -8.15 11.33 -0.17
C ILE A 249 -9.03 10.21 0.41
N ALA A 250 -9.70 9.43 -0.45
CA ALA A 250 -10.52 8.31 -0.01
C ALA A 250 -9.69 7.21 0.69
N ASN A 251 -8.49 6.94 0.17
CA ASN A 251 -7.64 5.83 0.60
C ASN A 251 -6.70 6.16 1.76
N ILE A 252 -6.59 7.40 2.21
CA ILE A 252 -5.81 7.74 3.40
C ILE A 252 -6.34 6.94 4.59
N GLY A 253 -5.46 6.23 5.30
CA GLY A 253 -5.82 5.42 6.45
C GLY A 253 -6.35 6.23 7.63
N ASN A 254 -7.18 5.63 8.48
CA ASN A 254 -7.83 6.35 9.59
C ASN A 254 -6.84 7.02 10.54
N MET A 255 -5.71 6.38 10.87
CA MET A 255 -4.66 6.98 11.72
C MET A 255 -4.07 8.22 11.04
N ARG A 256 -3.76 8.14 9.76
CA ARG A 256 -3.25 9.27 8.99
C ARG A 256 -4.25 10.41 8.91
N LYS A 257 -5.55 10.12 8.68
CA LYS A 257 -6.63 11.12 8.71
C LYS A 257 -6.74 11.82 10.08
N ALA A 258 -6.61 11.06 11.16
CA ALA A 258 -6.68 11.62 12.51
C ALA A 258 -5.48 12.52 12.82
N LEU A 259 -4.29 12.17 12.33
CA LEU A 259 -3.09 12.96 12.52
C LEU A 259 -2.98 14.16 11.56
N PHE A 260 -3.63 14.11 10.40
CA PHE A 260 -3.48 15.12 9.35
C PHE A 260 -4.84 15.71 8.89
N PRO A 261 -5.61 16.33 9.79
CA PRO A 261 -6.89 16.98 9.44
C PRO A 261 -6.76 18.12 8.42
N ALA A 262 -5.65 18.89 8.44
CA ALA A 262 -5.42 19.98 7.49
C ALA A 262 -5.47 19.54 6.02
N LEU A 263 -5.06 18.29 5.73
CA LEU A 263 -5.14 17.76 4.36
C LEU A 263 -6.60 17.58 3.92
N ARG A 264 -7.48 17.19 4.85
CA ARG A 264 -8.92 17.10 4.55
C ARG A 264 -9.52 18.48 4.34
N GLU A 265 -9.17 19.45 5.18
CA GLU A 265 -9.62 20.83 5.04
C GLU A 265 -9.18 21.44 3.71
N ALA A 266 -7.92 21.22 3.31
CA ALA A 266 -7.42 21.68 2.01
C ALA A 266 -8.15 21.05 0.83
N TYR A 267 -8.51 19.77 0.92
CA TYR A 267 -9.34 19.11 -0.08
C TYR A 267 -10.75 19.69 -0.13
N ASP A 268 -11.36 19.99 1.01
CA ASP A 268 -12.71 20.59 1.06
C ASP A 268 -12.69 22.00 0.47
N CYS A 269 -11.65 22.82 0.70
CA CYS A 269 -11.43 24.10 0.00
C CYS A 269 -11.31 23.92 -1.51
N TRP A 270 -10.52 22.94 -1.95
CA TRP A 270 -10.39 22.65 -3.39
C TRP A 270 -11.74 22.25 -4.03
N LEU A 271 -12.63 21.57 -3.32
CA LEU A 271 -13.97 21.26 -3.82
C LEU A 271 -14.84 22.51 -4.03
N GLU A 272 -14.58 23.59 -3.28
CA GLU A 272 -15.35 24.84 -3.36
C GLU A 272 -14.85 25.75 -4.49
N ASP A 273 -13.52 25.89 -4.66
CA ASP A 273 -12.93 26.91 -5.55
C ASP A 273 -12.06 26.35 -6.69
N ASN A 274 -11.82 25.03 -6.70
CA ASN A 274 -10.90 24.33 -7.61
C ASN A 274 -9.43 24.84 -7.55
N SER A 275 -9.05 25.56 -6.48
CA SER A 275 -7.69 26.05 -6.29
C SER A 275 -6.83 25.03 -5.57
N THR A 276 -5.65 24.74 -6.12
CA THR A 276 -4.65 23.88 -5.47
C THR A 276 -3.83 24.58 -4.40
N ALA A 277 -4.02 25.89 -4.20
CA ALA A 277 -3.21 26.70 -3.30
C ALA A 277 -3.21 26.18 -1.85
N HIS A 278 -4.35 25.73 -1.34
CA HIS A 278 -4.45 25.15 0.00
C HIS A 278 -3.73 23.79 0.10
N LEU A 279 -3.86 22.93 -0.93
CA LEU A 279 -3.14 21.65 -0.99
C LEU A 279 -1.63 21.88 -1.03
N GLN A 280 -1.15 22.84 -1.84
CA GLN A 280 0.28 23.22 -1.89
C GLN A 280 0.76 23.71 -0.53
N GLN A 281 0.01 24.61 0.11
CA GLN A 281 0.37 25.13 1.43
C GLN A 281 0.45 24.01 2.48
N VAL A 282 -0.47 23.05 2.43
CA VAL A 282 -0.48 21.90 3.35
C VAL A 282 0.70 20.97 3.09
N ALA A 283 1.07 20.73 1.82
CA ALA A 283 2.26 19.96 1.49
C ALA A 283 3.54 20.61 2.02
N ASP A 284 3.72 21.93 1.75
CA ASP A 284 4.92 22.65 2.17
C ASP A 284 5.07 22.70 3.70
N LYS A 285 4.02 23.13 4.41
CA LYS A 285 4.04 23.20 5.87
C LYS A 285 4.04 21.84 6.54
N GLY A 286 3.30 20.87 5.96
CA GLY A 286 3.24 19.50 6.45
C GLY A 286 4.60 18.81 6.40
N LYS A 287 5.38 19.03 5.36
CA LYS A 287 6.75 18.53 5.26
C LYS A 287 7.60 18.97 6.46
N ASP A 288 7.62 20.26 6.77
CA ASP A 288 8.41 20.80 7.89
C ASP A 288 7.87 20.31 9.24
N HIS A 289 6.55 20.26 9.37
CA HIS A 289 5.86 19.79 10.57
C HIS A 289 6.21 18.32 10.86
N TRP A 290 5.97 17.41 9.91
CA TRP A 290 6.19 15.98 10.13
C TRP A 290 7.67 15.63 10.32
N LEU A 291 8.57 16.35 9.65
CA LEU A 291 10.01 16.22 9.88
C LEU A 291 10.38 16.65 11.31
N SER A 292 9.80 17.74 11.81
CA SER A 292 10.02 18.21 13.19
C SER A 292 9.47 17.22 14.22
N VAL A 293 8.26 16.70 14.01
CA VAL A 293 7.64 15.68 14.86
C VAL A 293 8.51 14.42 14.93
N ALA A 294 8.97 13.94 13.78
CA ALA A 294 9.83 12.78 13.71
C ALA A 294 11.15 12.99 14.46
N LYS A 295 11.82 14.12 14.30
CA LYS A 295 13.05 14.46 15.03
C LYS A 295 12.84 14.50 16.53
N ASN A 296 11.76 15.11 17.01
CA ASN A 296 11.44 15.14 18.43
C ASN A 296 11.25 13.74 19.01
N LEU A 297 10.59 12.84 18.26
CA LEU A 297 10.41 11.44 18.67
C LEU A 297 11.75 10.70 18.72
N GLN A 298 12.63 10.91 17.74
CA GLN A 298 13.99 10.35 17.76
C GLN A 298 14.79 10.85 18.95
N ASP A 299 14.71 12.14 19.27
CA ASP A 299 15.37 12.73 20.47
C ASP A 299 14.83 12.11 21.76
N MET A 300 13.50 11.91 21.86
CA MET A 300 12.89 11.22 22.99
C MET A 300 13.40 9.78 23.10
N PHE A 301 13.46 9.05 22.00
CA PHE A 301 13.95 7.68 21.95
C PHE A 301 15.43 7.58 22.39
N GLN A 302 16.28 8.45 21.87
CA GLN A 302 17.70 8.47 22.20
C GLN A 302 17.96 8.81 23.68
N LYS A 303 17.23 9.79 24.25
CA LYS A 303 17.36 10.18 25.64
C LYS A 303 16.95 9.08 26.62
N GLU A 304 15.91 8.34 26.27
CA GLU A 304 15.32 7.33 27.15
C GLU A 304 15.93 5.92 26.93
N GLY A 305 16.61 5.69 25.80
CA GLY A 305 17.11 4.38 25.39
C GLY A 305 16.03 3.33 25.13
N LYS A 306 14.75 3.73 25.18
CA LYS A 306 13.58 2.90 24.94
C LYS A 306 12.34 3.75 24.64
N ILE A 307 11.33 3.11 24.08
CA ILE A 307 10.02 3.74 23.87
C ILE A 307 9.21 3.75 25.18
N LYS A 308 8.84 4.94 25.65
CA LYS A 308 7.83 5.12 26.70
C LYS A 308 6.48 5.31 26.03
N LYS A 309 5.75 4.21 25.86
CA LYS A 309 4.49 4.13 25.09
C LYS A 309 3.56 5.32 25.31
N GLN A 310 3.16 5.57 26.56
CA GLN A 310 2.19 6.62 26.87
C GLN A 310 2.69 8.01 26.47
N ALA A 311 3.94 8.34 26.81
CA ALA A 311 4.53 9.64 26.49
C ALA A 311 4.65 9.86 24.96
N PHE A 312 4.99 8.80 24.21
CA PHE A 312 5.04 8.86 22.75
C PHE A 312 3.64 9.05 22.13
N GLN A 313 2.64 8.30 22.60
CA GLN A 313 1.26 8.44 22.13
C GLN A 313 0.69 9.83 22.40
N GLU A 314 0.80 10.32 23.64
CA GLU A 314 0.35 11.66 24.04
C GLU A 314 1.06 12.76 23.21
N PHE A 315 2.37 12.62 23.01
CA PHE A 315 3.11 13.55 22.16
C PHE A 315 2.60 13.52 20.72
N ILE A 316 2.48 12.35 20.08
CA ILE A 316 2.02 12.22 18.69
C ILE A 316 0.60 12.77 18.52
N GLU A 317 -0.32 12.43 19.44
CA GLU A 317 -1.70 12.92 19.40
C GLU A 317 -1.78 14.45 19.52
N SER A 318 -0.88 15.06 20.30
CA SER A 318 -0.77 16.52 20.43
C SER A 318 -0.23 17.23 19.20
N GLN A 319 0.36 16.48 18.26
CA GLN A 319 0.97 17.00 17.01
C GLN A 319 0.07 16.84 15.79
N ALA A 320 -1.23 16.54 15.94
CA ALA A 320 -2.16 16.51 14.81
C ALA A 320 -2.14 17.88 14.09
N TYR A 321 -1.98 17.83 12.76
CA TYR A 321 -1.77 19.01 11.91
C TYR A 321 -2.85 19.17 10.86
#